data_3fac0a18eb7560a8f486543b1446015e
#
_entry.id   3fac0a18eb7560a8f486543b1446015e
#
_cell.length_a   1.000
_cell.length_b   1.000
_cell.length_c   1.000
_cell.angle_alpha   90.00
_cell.angle_beta   90.00
_cell.angle_gamma   90.00
#
_symmetry.space_group_name_H-M   'P 1'
#
loop_
_entity.id
_entity.type
_entity.pdbx_description
1 polymer ?
#
loop_
_entity_poly.entity_id
_entity_poly.type
_entity_poly.pdbx_seq_one_letter_code
_entity_poly.pdbx_strand_id
1 'polypeptide(L)'
;LPDELCPTGEQHYILLSAMIQYHVNDLFPGMTATGCYQFRVTRNADLTLTADVDDLAVALKDELSSRRFGRAVRLEVDENCPEKLNHYLLQQFNLSEQELYRIQGPVNLTRLPSSFDIEALRFKPFQPVMPKVLRQQDLMFEVLKREDVLLHHLKVATLQ
;
A
#
# COMPACT_ATOMS: atom_id res chain seq x y z
N LEU A 1 -0.44 -19.95 12.00
CA LEU A 1 0.28 -21.05 12.65
C LEU A 1 -0.62 -22.28 12.69
N PRO A 2 -0.06 -23.52 12.66
CA PRO A 2 -0.84 -24.74 12.88
C PRO A 2 -1.53 -24.72 14.24
N ASP A 3 -2.73 -25.27 14.31
CA ASP A 3 -3.55 -25.29 15.55
C ASP A 3 -2.84 -25.95 16.73
N GLU A 4 -1.95 -26.91 16.45
CA GLU A 4 -1.13 -27.61 17.47
C GLU A 4 -0.13 -26.67 18.20
N LEU A 5 0.21 -25.55 17.58
CA LEU A 5 1.13 -24.56 18.14
C LEU A 5 0.40 -23.34 18.75
N CYS A 6 -0.92 -23.33 18.68
CA CYS A 6 -1.73 -22.24 19.19
C CYS A 6 -2.52 -22.68 20.42
N PRO A 7 -2.57 -21.89 21.49
CA PRO A 7 -3.51 -22.10 22.59
C PRO A 7 -4.95 -22.13 22.06
N THR A 8 -5.75 -23.02 22.61
CA THR A 8 -7.15 -23.18 22.20
C THR A 8 -7.93 -21.86 22.32
N GLY A 9 -8.50 -21.41 21.22
CA GLY A 9 -9.34 -20.20 21.16
C GLY A 9 -8.59 -18.90 20.81
N GLU A 10 -7.27 -18.94 20.62
CA GLU A 10 -6.47 -17.78 20.19
C GLU A 10 -6.02 -17.94 18.75
N GLN A 11 -6.02 -16.82 18.02
CA GLN A 11 -5.48 -16.76 16.67
C GLN A 11 -4.07 -16.16 16.69
N HIS A 12 -3.09 -16.96 16.31
CA HIS A 12 -1.70 -16.54 16.25
C HIS A 12 -1.23 -16.38 14.81
N TYR A 13 -0.56 -15.28 14.53
CA TYR A 13 -0.03 -14.95 13.21
C TYR A 13 1.47 -14.75 13.29
N ILE A 14 2.17 -15.22 12.27
CA ILE A 14 3.57 -14.93 12.06
C ILE A 14 3.75 -14.33 10.66
N LEU A 15 4.51 -13.26 10.57
CA LEU A 15 4.84 -12.67 9.28
C LEU A 15 5.91 -13.50 8.59
N LEU A 16 5.72 -13.79 7.31
CA LEU A 16 6.71 -14.52 6.51
C LEU A 16 8.08 -13.82 6.54
N SER A 17 8.09 -12.50 6.57
CA SER A 17 9.33 -11.73 6.70
C SER A 17 10.08 -12.00 8.01
N ALA A 18 9.38 -12.23 9.12
CA ALA A 18 10.00 -12.61 10.38
C ALA A 18 10.60 -14.03 10.31
N MET A 19 9.92 -14.96 9.65
CA MET A 19 10.45 -16.30 9.41
C MET A 19 11.71 -16.27 8.54
N ILE A 20 11.69 -15.49 7.45
CA ILE A 20 12.87 -15.31 6.58
C ILE A 20 14.03 -14.71 7.36
N GLN A 21 13.75 -13.69 8.18
CA GLN A 21 14.76 -13.04 9.01
C GLN A 21 15.39 -14.03 10.01
N TYR A 22 14.59 -14.86 10.64
CA TYR A 22 15.06 -15.88 11.58
C TYR A 22 15.95 -16.94 10.91
N HIS A 23 15.61 -17.35 9.68
CA HIS A 23 16.29 -18.37 8.90
C HIS A 23 17.26 -17.81 7.85
N VAL A 24 17.68 -16.55 7.97
CA VAL A 24 18.51 -15.90 6.95
C VAL A 24 19.83 -16.62 6.70
N ASN A 25 20.45 -17.20 7.73
CA ASN A 25 21.71 -17.95 7.59
C ASN A 25 21.52 -19.26 6.82
N ASP A 26 20.34 -19.88 6.88
CA ASP A 26 20.04 -21.11 6.16
C ASP A 26 19.91 -20.86 4.64
N LEU A 27 19.57 -19.61 4.26
CA LEU A 27 19.45 -19.19 2.86
C LEU A 27 20.79 -18.92 2.20
N PHE A 28 21.88 -18.73 2.99
CA PHE A 28 23.21 -18.40 2.49
C PHE A 28 24.27 -19.34 3.06
N PRO A 29 24.32 -20.62 2.59
CA PRO A 29 25.29 -21.60 3.06
C PRO A 29 26.74 -21.10 2.90
N GLY A 30 27.54 -21.22 3.94
CA GLY A 30 28.93 -20.77 3.96
C GLY A 30 29.15 -19.29 4.21
N MET A 31 28.08 -18.53 4.47
CA MET A 31 28.15 -17.13 4.90
C MET A 31 27.43 -16.94 6.23
N THR A 32 27.82 -15.92 6.97
CA THR A 32 27.11 -15.51 8.19
C THR A 32 26.49 -14.14 7.96
N ALA A 33 25.17 -14.07 8.00
CA ALA A 33 24.46 -12.80 7.90
C ALA A 33 24.72 -11.96 9.17
N THR A 34 25.23 -10.76 9.01
CA THR A 34 25.48 -9.82 10.10
C THR A 34 24.25 -9.00 10.47
N GLY A 35 23.23 -9.03 9.64
CA GLY A 35 21.94 -8.37 9.87
C GLY A 35 20.97 -8.65 8.73
N CYS A 36 19.69 -8.51 9.02
CA CYS A 36 18.61 -8.68 8.03
C CYS A 36 17.54 -7.62 8.34
N TYR A 37 17.32 -6.73 7.40
CA TYR A 37 16.45 -5.57 7.59
C TYR A 37 15.42 -5.50 6.47
N GLN A 38 14.19 -5.19 6.83
CA GLN A 38 13.12 -5.01 5.86
C GLN A 38 13.16 -3.59 5.28
N PHE A 39 12.84 -3.49 4.00
CA PHE A 39 12.58 -2.20 3.38
C PHE A 39 11.44 -2.29 2.38
N ARG A 40 10.84 -1.14 2.07
CA ARG A 40 9.80 -0.99 1.07
C ARG A 40 10.06 0.24 0.23
N VAL A 41 9.94 0.09 -1.07
CA VAL A 41 10.00 1.21 -2.02
C VAL A 41 8.61 1.47 -2.56
N THR A 42 8.13 2.70 -2.41
CA THR A 42 6.95 3.18 -3.10
C THR A 42 7.38 3.84 -4.40
N ARG A 43 6.72 3.46 -5.49
CA ARG A 43 6.99 4.01 -6.82
C ARG A 43 5.82 4.85 -7.29
N ASN A 44 6.11 5.89 -8.05
CA ASN A 44 5.08 6.68 -8.70
C ASN A 44 4.34 5.82 -9.74
N ALA A 45 3.01 5.91 -9.73
CA ALA A 45 2.13 5.23 -10.68
C ALA A 45 1.43 6.23 -11.62
N ASP A 46 1.84 7.52 -11.60
CA ASP A 46 1.24 8.52 -12.47
C ASP A 46 1.52 8.22 -13.93
N LEU A 47 0.47 8.25 -14.73
CA LEU A 47 0.53 8.15 -16.17
C LEU A 47 0.89 9.52 -16.73
N THR A 48 2.10 9.68 -17.23
CA THR A 48 2.49 10.85 -18.04
C THR A 48 2.15 10.58 -19.50
N LEU A 49 0.87 10.70 -19.83
CA LEU A 49 0.46 10.73 -21.23
C LEU A 49 0.79 12.12 -21.78
N THR A 50 1.81 12.22 -22.61
CA THR A 50 2.06 13.42 -23.40
C THR A 50 0.97 13.53 -24.47
N ALA A 51 0.41 14.73 -24.64
CA ALA A 51 -0.77 14.98 -25.48
C ALA A 51 -0.56 14.73 -27.01
N ASP A 52 0.67 14.44 -27.44
CA ASP A 52 1.07 14.27 -28.85
C ASP A 52 1.31 12.80 -29.23
N VAL A 53 0.43 11.90 -28.81
CA VAL A 53 0.58 10.48 -29.16
C VAL A 53 -0.44 10.09 -30.21
N ASP A 54 0.03 9.77 -31.41
CA ASP A 54 -0.81 9.34 -32.53
C ASP A 54 -1.53 8.00 -32.28
N ASP A 55 -1.02 7.16 -31.38
CA ASP A 55 -1.66 5.90 -30.97
C ASP A 55 -1.72 5.78 -29.42
N LEU A 56 -2.84 6.19 -28.87
CA LEU A 56 -3.11 6.14 -27.43
C LEU A 56 -3.07 4.72 -26.86
N ALA A 57 -3.42 3.70 -27.66
CA ALA A 57 -3.47 2.31 -27.20
C ALA A 57 -2.05 1.74 -27.01
N VAL A 58 -1.12 2.05 -27.90
CA VAL A 58 0.28 1.66 -27.80
C VAL A 58 0.94 2.41 -26.65
N ALA A 59 0.75 3.72 -26.56
CA ALA A 59 1.28 4.53 -25.47
C ALA A 59 0.79 4.06 -24.09
N LEU A 60 -0.48 3.73 -23.95
CA LEU A 60 -1.06 3.15 -22.73
C LEU A 60 -0.43 1.79 -22.38
N LYS A 61 -0.18 0.94 -23.36
CA LYS A 61 0.42 -0.38 -23.14
C LYS A 61 1.87 -0.26 -22.65
N ASP A 62 2.63 0.64 -23.24
CA ASP A 62 4.02 0.91 -22.86
C ASP A 62 4.09 1.57 -21.47
N GLU A 63 3.20 2.51 -21.19
CA GLU A 63 3.10 3.17 -19.88
C GLU A 63 2.61 2.20 -18.78
N LEU A 64 1.68 1.30 -19.08
CA LEU A 64 1.26 0.25 -18.14
C LEU A 64 2.38 -0.76 -17.85
N SER A 65 3.25 -1.03 -18.81
CA SER A 65 4.44 -1.85 -18.57
C SER A 65 5.48 -1.10 -17.74
N SER A 66 5.65 0.20 -17.94
CA SER A 66 6.57 1.06 -17.19
C SER A 66 6.14 1.31 -15.74
N ARG A 67 4.86 1.09 -15.40
CA ARG A 67 4.36 1.17 -14.01
C ARG A 67 5.16 0.31 -13.02
N ARG A 68 5.67 -0.83 -13.45
CA ARG A 68 6.53 -1.68 -12.62
C ARG A 68 7.89 -1.04 -12.34
N PHE A 69 8.30 -0.09 -13.17
CA PHE A 69 9.59 0.57 -13.13
C PHE A 69 9.49 2.08 -12.86
N GLY A 70 8.30 2.58 -12.49
CA GLY A 70 8.10 3.97 -12.14
C GLY A 70 9.13 4.48 -11.13
N ARG A 71 9.46 5.78 -11.20
CA ARG A 71 10.42 6.41 -10.29
C ARG A 71 10.06 6.12 -8.83
N ALA A 72 11.04 5.72 -8.05
CA ALA A 72 10.89 5.62 -6.61
C ALA A 72 10.61 7.02 -6.04
N VAL A 73 9.67 7.11 -5.08
CA VAL A 73 9.26 8.37 -4.43
C VAL A 73 9.32 8.29 -2.91
N ARG A 74 9.47 7.08 -2.35
CA ARG A 74 9.55 6.88 -0.91
C ARG A 74 10.28 5.58 -0.60
N LEU A 75 11.17 5.62 0.38
CA LEU A 75 11.86 4.47 0.96
C LEU A 75 11.47 4.35 2.44
N GLU A 76 10.89 3.23 2.80
CA GLU A 76 10.61 2.85 4.18
C GLU A 76 11.59 1.76 4.59
N VAL A 77 12.23 1.90 5.74
CA VAL A 77 13.20 0.94 6.27
C VAL A 77 12.89 0.61 7.73
N ASP A 78 13.32 -0.57 8.17
CA ASP A 78 13.34 -0.93 9.59
C ASP A 78 14.12 0.13 10.38
N GLU A 79 13.64 0.54 11.55
CA GLU A 79 14.29 1.56 12.39
C GLU A 79 15.72 1.19 12.78
N ASN A 80 16.01 -0.11 12.89
CA ASN A 80 17.33 -0.62 13.24
C ASN A 80 18.26 -0.79 12.02
N CYS A 81 17.78 -0.41 10.83
CA CYS A 81 18.58 -0.52 9.61
C CYS A 81 19.80 0.42 9.69
N PRO A 82 21.04 -0.09 9.51
CA PRO A 82 22.25 0.71 9.61
C PRO A 82 22.30 1.84 8.57
N GLU A 83 22.85 2.99 8.96
CA GLU A 83 22.99 4.16 8.08
C GLU A 83 23.68 3.83 6.75
N LYS A 84 24.72 3.01 6.80
CA LYS A 84 25.44 2.57 5.59
C LYS A 84 24.50 1.89 4.59
N LEU A 85 23.57 1.07 5.07
CA LEU A 85 22.60 0.39 4.22
C LEU A 85 21.51 1.36 3.73
N ASN A 86 21.09 2.29 4.59
CA ASN A 86 20.13 3.32 4.20
C ASN A 86 20.68 4.18 3.07
N HIS A 87 21.91 4.68 3.17
CA HIS A 87 22.58 5.45 2.12
C HIS A 87 22.73 4.65 0.83
N TYR A 88 23.09 3.36 0.93
CA TYR A 88 23.17 2.48 -0.23
C TYR A 88 21.82 2.37 -0.94
N LEU A 89 20.72 2.12 -0.18
CA LEU A 89 19.37 2.03 -0.74
C LEU A 89 18.91 3.35 -1.37
N LEU A 90 19.16 4.48 -0.70
CA LEU A 90 18.83 5.81 -1.25
C LEU A 90 19.52 6.04 -2.60
N GLN A 91 20.81 5.71 -2.70
CA GLN A 91 21.56 5.82 -3.96
C GLN A 91 20.99 4.89 -5.03
N GLN A 92 20.69 3.61 -4.69
CA GLN A 92 20.17 2.64 -5.65
C GLN A 92 18.80 3.05 -6.22
N PHE A 93 17.97 3.72 -5.42
CA PHE A 93 16.63 4.16 -5.84
C PHE A 93 16.57 5.62 -6.26
N ASN A 94 17.71 6.31 -6.27
CA ASN A 94 17.83 7.73 -6.61
C ASN A 94 16.88 8.60 -5.76
N LEU A 95 16.92 8.39 -4.45
CA LEU A 95 16.13 9.09 -3.45
C LEU A 95 17.03 9.95 -2.56
N SER A 96 16.45 11.00 -1.98
CA SER A 96 17.07 11.87 -0.99
C SER A 96 16.73 11.41 0.45
N GLU A 97 17.44 11.96 1.44
CA GLU A 97 17.15 11.70 2.87
C GLU A 97 15.73 12.12 3.27
N GLN A 98 15.13 13.08 2.59
CA GLN A 98 13.76 13.54 2.87
C GLN A 98 12.71 12.49 2.51
N GLU A 99 13.07 11.53 1.66
CA GLU A 99 12.21 10.46 1.18
C GLU A 99 12.42 9.16 1.97
N LEU A 100 13.31 9.17 2.98
CA LEU A 100 13.59 8.05 3.88
C LEU A 100 12.70 8.09 5.12
N TYR A 101 12.02 7.00 5.40
CA TYR A 101 11.17 6.82 6.57
C TYR A 101 11.60 5.60 7.38
N ARG A 102 11.92 5.80 8.65
CA ARG A 102 12.25 4.72 9.58
C ARG A 102 10.97 4.25 10.25
N ILE A 103 10.73 2.96 10.18
CA ILE A 103 9.48 2.35 10.64
C ILE A 103 9.78 1.47 11.84
N GLN A 104 9.13 1.77 12.96
CA GLN A 104 9.10 0.91 14.12
C GLN A 104 8.04 -0.18 13.91
N GLY A 105 8.48 -1.44 13.78
CA GLY A 105 7.61 -2.57 13.49
C GLY A 105 7.60 -2.99 12.02
N PRO A 106 6.55 -3.69 11.56
CA PRO A 106 6.49 -4.22 10.19
C PRO A 106 6.46 -3.12 9.13
N VAL A 107 7.39 -3.17 8.18
CA VAL A 107 7.55 -2.14 7.14
C VAL A 107 6.38 -2.09 6.14
N ASN A 108 5.60 -3.13 5.98
CA ASN A 108 4.50 -3.17 5.01
C ASN A 108 3.16 -3.52 5.65
N LEU A 109 2.56 -2.55 6.34
CA LEU A 109 1.28 -2.72 7.02
C LEU A 109 0.08 -2.83 6.08
N THR A 110 0.19 -2.46 4.81
CA THR A 110 -0.94 -2.48 3.87
C THR A 110 -1.48 -3.89 3.59
N ARG A 111 -0.71 -4.92 3.88
CA ARG A 111 -1.13 -6.33 3.72
C ARG A 111 -1.82 -6.91 4.95
N LEU A 112 -1.72 -6.24 6.11
CA LEU A 112 -2.31 -6.74 7.35
C LEU A 112 -3.84 -6.85 7.30
N PRO A 113 -4.60 -5.86 6.78
CA PRO A 113 -6.06 -5.91 6.77
C PRO A 113 -6.64 -7.13 6.04
N SER A 114 -5.95 -7.61 5.01
CA SER A 114 -6.39 -8.81 4.26
C SER A 114 -6.08 -10.13 4.99
N SER A 115 -5.22 -10.09 6.00
CA SER A 115 -4.78 -11.27 6.76
C SER A 115 -5.58 -11.47 8.04
N PHE A 116 -6.22 -10.42 8.56
CA PHE A 116 -6.95 -10.43 9.82
C PHE A 116 -8.43 -10.15 9.57
N ASP A 117 -9.26 -11.18 9.62
CA ASP A 117 -10.71 -11.05 9.55
C ASP A 117 -11.31 -11.12 10.96
N ILE A 118 -11.08 -10.09 11.77
CA ILE A 118 -11.58 -9.98 13.14
C ILE A 118 -12.65 -8.89 13.15
N GLU A 119 -13.91 -9.29 13.26
CA GLU A 119 -15.05 -8.36 13.23
C GLU A 119 -14.98 -7.28 14.30
N ALA A 120 -14.50 -7.62 15.50
CA ALA A 120 -14.33 -6.67 16.60
C ALA A 120 -13.32 -5.55 16.34
N LEU A 121 -12.40 -5.74 15.37
CA LEU A 121 -11.41 -4.74 14.96
C LEU A 121 -11.83 -3.95 13.73
N ARG A 122 -12.99 -4.26 13.13
CA ARG A 122 -13.50 -3.55 11.97
C ARG A 122 -14.20 -2.25 12.40
N PHE A 123 -13.96 -1.19 11.64
CA PHE A 123 -14.80 -0.01 11.72
C PHE A 123 -16.22 -0.34 11.23
N LYS A 124 -17.21 0.32 11.82
CA LYS A 124 -18.59 0.22 11.31
C LYS A 124 -18.61 0.63 9.83
N PRO A 125 -19.35 -0.11 8.98
CA PRO A 125 -19.47 0.24 7.58
C PRO A 125 -19.95 1.69 7.44
N PHE A 126 -19.27 2.45 6.59
CA PHE A 126 -19.70 3.81 6.28
C PHE A 126 -21.03 3.76 5.53
N GLN A 127 -22.02 4.49 6.04
CA GLN A 127 -23.29 4.66 5.36
C GLN A 127 -23.30 6.02 4.65
N PRO A 128 -23.24 6.05 3.31
CA PRO A 128 -23.28 7.29 2.57
C PRO A 128 -24.63 7.97 2.77
N VAL A 129 -24.58 9.27 3.06
CA VAL A 129 -25.80 10.07 3.20
C VAL A 129 -26.14 10.68 1.85
N MET A 130 -27.20 10.20 1.23
CA MET A 130 -27.73 10.77 0.01
C MET A 130 -28.31 12.17 0.30
N PRO A 131 -27.98 13.21 -0.49
CA PRO A 131 -28.60 14.54 -0.36
C PRO A 131 -30.13 14.47 -0.39
N LYS A 132 -30.81 15.31 0.41
CA LYS A 132 -32.26 15.27 0.52
C LYS A 132 -32.96 15.42 -0.81
N VAL A 133 -32.43 16.28 -1.71
CA VAL A 133 -32.95 16.52 -3.06
C VAL A 133 -32.96 15.25 -3.94
N LEU A 134 -31.99 14.34 -3.74
CA LEU A 134 -31.88 13.11 -4.51
C LEU A 134 -32.62 11.92 -3.86
N ARG A 135 -33.16 12.09 -2.64
CA ARG A 135 -33.94 11.03 -1.96
C ARG A 135 -35.38 10.95 -2.43
N GLN A 136 -35.87 12.00 -3.06
CA GLN A 136 -37.20 12.00 -3.67
C GLN A 136 -37.15 11.21 -4.96
N GLN A 137 -38.24 10.54 -5.33
CA GLN A 137 -38.35 9.58 -6.45
C GLN A 137 -38.15 10.20 -7.84
N ASP A 138 -37.73 11.44 -7.93
CA ASP A 138 -37.40 12.09 -9.19
C ASP A 138 -36.17 11.43 -9.83
N LEU A 139 -36.18 11.30 -11.13
CA LEU A 139 -35.01 10.87 -11.89
C LEU A 139 -33.87 11.86 -11.62
N MET A 140 -32.72 11.36 -11.22
CA MET A 140 -31.53 12.16 -10.86
C MET A 140 -31.23 13.26 -11.90
N PHE A 141 -31.42 12.98 -13.18
CA PHE A 141 -31.23 13.96 -14.26
C PHE A 141 -32.22 15.12 -14.22
N GLU A 142 -33.45 14.90 -13.77
CA GLU A 142 -34.45 15.97 -13.63
C GLU A 142 -34.08 16.92 -12.48
N VAL A 143 -33.52 16.40 -11.42
CA VAL A 143 -32.98 17.23 -10.32
C VAL A 143 -31.81 18.06 -10.79
N LEU A 144 -30.85 17.46 -11.49
CA LEU A 144 -29.67 18.16 -12.02
C LEU A 144 -29.98 19.23 -13.07
N LYS A 145 -31.12 19.12 -13.77
CA LYS A 145 -31.60 20.18 -14.67
C LYS A 145 -32.17 21.40 -13.93
N ARG A 146 -32.65 21.19 -12.69
CA ARG A 146 -33.29 22.24 -11.90
C ARG A 146 -32.30 22.99 -11.01
N GLU A 147 -31.34 22.28 -10.43
CA GLU A 147 -30.43 22.81 -9.44
C GLU A 147 -29.13 22.03 -9.35
N ASP A 148 -28.06 22.71 -8.94
CA ASP A 148 -26.79 22.10 -8.65
C ASP A 148 -26.86 21.29 -7.35
N VAL A 149 -26.32 20.08 -7.35
CA VAL A 149 -26.30 19.21 -6.17
C VAL A 149 -24.87 18.97 -5.70
N LEU A 150 -24.57 19.46 -4.50
CA LEU A 150 -23.29 19.15 -3.86
C LEU A 150 -23.32 17.74 -3.29
N LEU A 151 -22.55 16.85 -3.89
CA LEU A 151 -22.26 15.54 -3.33
C LEU A 151 -20.99 15.63 -2.49
N HIS A 152 -21.14 15.54 -1.17
CA HIS A 152 -19.99 15.39 -0.30
C HIS A 152 -19.46 13.95 -0.43
N HIS A 153 -18.48 13.78 -1.28
CA HIS A 153 -17.94 12.48 -1.64
C HIS A 153 -16.69 12.17 -0.79
N LEU A 154 -16.51 11.12 -0.07
CA LEU A 154 -16.61 9.75 -0.42
C LEU A 154 -15.35 9.04 -0.83
N LYS A 155 -14.21 9.68 -1.10
CA LYS A 155 -12.94 8.97 -1.01
C LYS A 155 -12.68 8.47 0.42
N VAL A 156 -13.32 9.06 1.39
CA VAL A 156 -13.28 8.58 2.78
C VAL A 156 -13.88 7.18 2.95
N ALA A 157 -14.82 6.79 2.11
CA ALA A 157 -15.42 5.45 2.16
C ALA A 157 -14.56 4.36 1.49
N THR A 158 -13.58 4.72 0.68
CA THR A 158 -12.66 3.78 0.02
C THR A 158 -11.36 3.57 0.80
N LEU A 159 -11.18 4.26 1.92
CA LEU A 159 -10.08 4.06 2.85
C LEU A 159 -10.43 3.16 4.03
N GLN A 160 -11.59 2.48 3.95
CA GLN A 160 -12.00 1.46 4.90
C GLN A 160 -11.60 0.07 4.44
#